data_e91c930db821e8fa6458940d879e6f08
#
_entry.id   e91c930db821e8fa6458940d879e6f08
#
_cell.length_a   1.000
_cell.length_b   1.000
_cell.length_c   1.000
_cell.angle_alpha   90.00
_cell.angle_beta   90.00
_cell.angle_gamma   90.00
#
_symmetry.space_group_name_H-M   'P 1'
#
loop_
_entity.id
_entity.type
_entity.pdbx_description
1 polymer ?
#
loop_
_entity_poly.entity_id
_entity_poly.type
_entity_poly.pdbx_seq_one_letter_code
_entity_poly.pdbx_strand_id
1 'polypeptide(L)'
;EGGHLADHAILYRMNAQSAPIESYFTRAGIPHKIVGGQRFNDRKEVKDIHSYMSIVANPRDDVRLRRIINEPARKIGATTIEVIADLAAQQGISMLDVISHADQYAKLSRAIAPLFKFWDIYQKLQESLETKTLDEFASDVIEITGYRAMLEADAAKGHEDAADRLQNLGQLVNNVKSYCDQHGEEASLEGYLE
;
A
#
# COMPACT_ATOMS: atom_id res chain seq x y z
N GLU A 1 -35.37 16.23 14.04
CA GLU A 1 -36.69 15.65 14.23
C GLU A 1 -36.79 14.30 13.53
N GLY A 2 -36.43 13.18 14.20
CA GLY A 2 -37.00 11.85 14.00
C GLY A 2 -36.74 11.05 12.69
N GLY A 3 -35.78 11.42 11.84
CA GLY A 3 -35.45 10.60 10.66
C GLY A 3 -34.54 9.41 11.03
N HIS A 4 -34.77 8.23 10.40
CA HIS A 4 -33.84 7.11 10.53
C HIS A 4 -32.59 7.34 9.68
N LEU A 5 -31.42 6.88 10.13
CA LEU A 5 -30.17 6.97 9.36
C LEU A 5 -30.31 6.37 7.96
N ALA A 6 -31.14 5.32 7.83
CA ALA A 6 -31.43 4.66 6.54
C ALA A 6 -32.17 5.54 5.51
N ASP A 7 -32.76 6.66 5.97
CA ASP A 7 -33.49 7.58 5.08
C ASP A 7 -32.58 8.65 4.44
N HIS A 8 -31.28 8.62 4.77
CA HIS A 8 -30.32 9.62 4.30
C HIS A 8 -29.34 8.99 3.31
N ALA A 9 -29.00 9.73 2.26
CA ALA A 9 -27.98 9.37 1.30
C ALA A 9 -27.09 10.57 0.99
N ILE A 10 -25.79 10.32 0.84
CA ILE A 10 -24.81 11.31 0.36
C ILE A 10 -24.42 10.92 -1.04
N LEU A 11 -24.61 11.81 -1.99
CA LEU A 11 -24.21 11.64 -3.39
C LEU A 11 -22.93 12.43 -3.66
N TYR A 12 -21.98 11.79 -4.31
CA TYR A 12 -20.72 12.42 -4.73
C TYR A 12 -20.39 12.03 -6.18
N ARG A 13 -19.64 12.90 -6.84
CA ARG A 13 -19.32 12.75 -8.26
C ARG A 13 -18.08 11.87 -8.48
N MET A 14 -17.08 11.99 -7.61
CA MET A 14 -15.79 11.30 -7.73
C MET A 14 -15.59 10.33 -6.58
N ASN A 15 -15.06 9.15 -6.88
CA ASN A 15 -14.83 8.11 -5.88
C ASN A 15 -13.91 8.56 -4.73
N ALA A 16 -12.92 9.43 -4.98
CA ALA A 16 -12.03 9.94 -3.93
C ALA A 16 -12.77 10.76 -2.85
N GLN A 17 -13.93 11.34 -3.16
CA GLN A 17 -14.73 12.12 -2.21
C GLN A 17 -15.38 11.23 -1.12
N SER A 18 -15.48 9.92 -1.33
CA SER A 18 -16.02 9.01 -0.30
C SER A 18 -15.08 8.87 0.91
N ALA A 19 -13.76 8.92 0.72
CA ALA A 19 -12.78 8.63 1.76
C ALA A 19 -12.92 9.51 3.03
N PRO A 20 -13.00 10.86 2.95
CA PRO A 20 -13.19 11.68 4.14
C PRO A 20 -14.55 11.45 4.80
N ILE A 21 -15.59 11.15 4.01
CA ILE A 21 -16.94 10.86 4.53
C ILE A 21 -16.92 9.52 5.29
N GLU A 22 -16.33 8.48 4.70
CA GLU A 22 -16.17 7.16 5.32
C GLU A 22 -15.38 7.26 6.63
N SER A 23 -14.24 7.96 6.61
CA SER A 23 -13.40 8.18 7.78
C SER A 23 -14.14 8.90 8.89
N TYR A 24 -14.92 9.93 8.56
CA TYR A 24 -15.73 10.65 9.55
C TYR A 24 -16.82 9.74 10.15
N PHE A 25 -17.57 9.01 9.33
CA PHE A 25 -18.64 8.15 9.79
C PHE A 25 -18.15 6.99 10.64
N THR A 26 -17.02 6.37 10.25
CA THR A 26 -16.38 5.31 11.02
C THR A 26 -15.99 5.82 12.42
N ARG A 27 -15.31 6.98 12.50
CA ARG A 27 -14.90 7.57 13.77
C ARG A 27 -16.09 8.01 14.64
N ALA A 28 -17.14 8.54 14.03
CA ALA A 28 -18.35 8.94 14.73
C ALA A 28 -19.28 7.77 15.10
N GLY A 29 -18.91 6.52 14.77
CA GLY A 29 -19.74 5.33 15.01
C GLY A 29 -21.05 5.35 14.23
N ILE A 30 -21.13 6.09 13.11
CA ILE A 30 -22.34 6.20 12.29
C ILE A 30 -22.39 5.02 11.31
N PRO A 31 -23.40 4.12 11.44
CA PRO A 31 -23.59 3.01 10.51
C PRO A 31 -23.80 3.53 9.08
N HIS A 32 -23.01 3.07 8.15
CA HIS A 32 -23.09 3.48 6.74
C HIS A 32 -22.69 2.34 5.80
N LYS A 33 -23.10 2.43 4.55
CA LYS A 33 -22.62 1.57 3.48
C LYS A 33 -22.41 2.36 2.20
N ILE A 34 -21.40 1.96 1.43
CA ILE A 34 -21.19 2.49 0.09
C ILE A 34 -22.03 1.67 -0.89
N VAL A 35 -22.75 2.37 -1.75
CA VAL A 35 -23.60 1.76 -2.78
C VAL A 35 -22.96 2.07 -4.16
N GLY A 36 -22.68 1.03 -4.93
CA GLY A 36 -22.15 1.16 -6.29
C GLY A 36 -20.64 1.42 -6.38
N GLY A 37 -19.89 1.33 -5.26
CA GLY A 37 -18.44 1.52 -5.25
C GLY A 37 -17.71 0.61 -4.26
N GLN A 38 -16.37 0.62 -4.31
CA GLN A 38 -15.52 -0.02 -3.31
C GLN A 38 -15.22 0.97 -2.17
N ARG A 39 -15.15 0.46 -0.93
CA ARG A 39 -14.63 1.26 0.20
C ARG A 39 -13.23 1.77 -0.14
N PHE A 40 -12.85 2.92 0.38
CA PHE A 40 -11.56 3.53 0.10
C PHE A 40 -10.39 2.54 0.35
N ASN A 41 -10.39 1.89 1.51
CA ASN A 41 -9.35 0.94 1.89
C ASN A 41 -9.41 -0.38 1.09
N ASP A 42 -10.49 -0.64 0.34
CA ASP A 42 -10.61 -1.82 -0.52
C ASP A 42 -10.06 -1.62 -1.93
N ARG A 43 -9.77 -0.38 -2.32
CA ARG A 43 -9.22 -0.06 -3.64
C ARG A 43 -7.83 -0.63 -3.80
N LYS A 44 -7.53 -1.09 -5.03
CA LYS A 44 -6.28 -1.81 -5.34
C LYS A 44 -5.05 -0.99 -4.93
N GLU A 45 -4.97 0.26 -5.38
CA GLU A 45 -3.82 1.14 -5.13
C GLU A 45 -3.62 1.43 -3.63
N VAL A 46 -4.71 1.60 -2.88
CA VAL A 46 -4.67 1.82 -1.43
C VAL A 46 -4.15 0.57 -0.73
N LYS A 47 -4.68 -0.62 -1.07
CA LYS A 47 -4.20 -1.89 -0.52
C LYS A 47 -2.74 -2.16 -0.87
N ASP A 48 -2.29 -1.79 -2.06
CA ASP A 48 -0.92 -1.98 -2.49
C ASP A 48 0.04 -1.09 -1.67
N ILE A 49 -0.29 0.20 -1.51
CA ILE A 49 0.52 1.11 -0.69
C ILE A 49 0.50 0.70 0.79
N HIS A 50 -0.65 0.35 1.36
CA HIS A 50 -0.72 -0.20 2.72
C HIS A 50 0.14 -1.48 2.85
N SER A 51 0.19 -2.33 1.81
CA SER A 51 1.03 -3.53 1.85
C SER A 51 2.52 -3.20 1.86
N TYR A 52 2.97 -2.17 1.12
CA TYR A 52 4.33 -1.66 1.23
C TYR A 52 4.64 -1.12 2.63
N MET A 53 3.76 -0.30 3.19
CA MET A 53 3.91 0.22 4.54
C MET A 53 3.99 -0.92 5.56
N SER A 54 3.14 -1.93 5.40
CA SER A 54 3.08 -3.07 6.33
C SER A 54 4.33 -3.95 6.32
N ILE A 55 4.98 -4.18 5.16
CA ILE A 55 6.22 -4.97 5.13
C ILE A 55 7.40 -4.20 5.76
N VAL A 56 7.34 -2.87 5.81
CA VAL A 56 8.33 -2.06 6.53
C VAL A 56 8.11 -2.18 8.04
N ALA A 57 6.86 -2.13 8.52
CA ALA A 57 6.51 -2.36 9.92
C ALA A 57 6.77 -3.81 10.36
N ASN A 58 6.44 -4.78 9.50
CA ASN A 58 6.62 -6.21 9.77
C ASN A 58 7.27 -6.93 8.58
N PRO A 59 8.60 -7.12 8.58
CA PRO A 59 9.34 -7.80 7.51
C PRO A 59 8.95 -9.26 7.28
N ARG A 60 8.16 -9.87 8.18
CA ARG A 60 7.68 -11.24 8.08
C ARG A 60 6.28 -11.37 7.51
N ASP A 61 5.68 -10.27 7.05
CA ASP A 61 4.37 -10.31 6.38
C ASP A 61 4.50 -10.77 4.92
N ASP A 62 4.75 -12.06 4.74
CA ASP A 62 4.90 -12.68 3.44
C ASP A 62 3.63 -12.59 2.56
N VAL A 63 2.45 -12.46 3.18
CA VAL A 63 1.18 -12.30 2.45
C VAL A 63 1.15 -10.96 1.73
N ARG A 64 1.50 -9.88 2.44
CA ARG A 64 1.55 -8.55 1.86
C ARG A 64 2.74 -8.39 0.90
N LEU A 65 3.87 -9.02 1.19
CA LEU A 65 5.01 -9.04 0.29
C LEU A 65 4.66 -9.69 -1.06
N ARG A 66 3.99 -10.85 -1.08
CA ARG A 66 3.53 -11.52 -2.30
C ARG A 66 2.65 -10.61 -3.16
N ARG A 67 1.84 -9.76 -2.52
CA ARG A 67 0.95 -8.83 -3.21
C ARG A 67 1.72 -7.77 -4.00
N ILE A 68 2.84 -7.24 -3.45
CA ILE A 68 3.48 -6.02 -3.97
C ILE A 68 4.85 -6.25 -4.62
N ILE A 69 5.44 -7.42 -4.47
CA ILE A 69 6.80 -7.70 -4.98
C ILE A 69 6.93 -7.44 -6.49
N ASN A 70 5.85 -7.65 -7.25
CA ASN A 70 5.79 -7.36 -8.70
C ASN A 70 4.74 -6.30 -9.06
N GLU A 71 4.38 -5.43 -8.15
CA GLU A 71 3.43 -4.33 -8.36
C GLU A 71 4.03 -3.01 -7.82
N PRO A 72 4.47 -2.08 -8.65
CA PRO A 72 4.55 -2.09 -10.13
C PRO A 72 5.38 -3.25 -10.71
N ALA A 73 5.15 -3.56 -11.99
CA ALA A 73 5.79 -4.70 -12.65
C ALA A 73 7.34 -4.61 -12.64
N ARG A 74 8.02 -5.63 -12.09
CA ARG A 74 9.49 -5.70 -11.91
C ARG A 74 10.12 -6.92 -12.57
N LYS A 75 9.38 -7.65 -13.40
CA LYS A 75 9.83 -8.91 -14.02
C LYS A 75 10.07 -10.03 -12.98
N ILE A 76 9.40 -9.98 -11.84
CA ILE A 76 9.38 -11.03 -10.83
C ILE A 76 8.10 -11.84 -11.05
N GLY A 77 8.22 -12.94 -11.79
CA GLY A 77 7.05 -13.77 -12.13
C GLY A 77 6.59 -14.69 -11.01
N ALA A 78 5.38 -15.25 -11.14
CA ALA A 78 4.77 -16.13 -10.16
C ALA A 78 5.68 -17.31 -9.77
N THR A 79 6.35 -17.95 -10.74
CA THR A 79 7.30 -19.04 -10.46
C THR A 79 8.44 -18.60 -9.55
N THR A 80 8.99 -17.40 -9.74
CA THR A 80 10.04 -16.87 -8.87
C THR A 80 9.52 -16.65 -7.45
N ILE A 81 8.31 -16.12 -7.32
CA ILE A 81 7.66 -15.87 -6.02
C ILE A 81 7.45 -17.20 -5.28
N GLU A 82 7.00 -18.25 -5.95
CA GLU A 82 6.85 -19.58 -5.33
C GLU A 82 8.20 -20.17 -4.90
N VAL A 83 9.25 -20.03 -5.71
CA VAL A 83 10.60 -20.48 -5.33
C VAL A 83 11.08 -19.74 -4.07
N ILE A 84 10.86 -18.42 -3.95
CA ILE A 84 11.21 -17.64 -2.76
C ILE A 84 10.43 -18.15 -1.54
N ALA A 85 9.14 -18.41 -1.70
CA ALA A 85 8.30 -18.90 -0.61
C ALA A 85 8.71 -20.29 -0.13
N ASP A 86 9.02 -21.21 -1.06
CA ASP A 86 9.51 -22.54 -0.73
C ASP A 86 10.84 -22.49 0.03
N LEU A 87 11.77 -21.62 -0.40
CA LEU A 87 13.05 -21.41 0.28
C LEU A 87 12.86 -20.83 1.68
N ALA A 88 11.99 -19.84 1.83
CA ALA A 88 11.64 -19.25 3.11
C ALA A 88 11.05 -20.28 4.06
N ALA A 89 10.08 -21.07 3.60
CA ALA A 89 9.46 -22.13 4.39
C ALA A 89 10.46 -23.24 4.80
N GLN A 90 11.35 -23.66 3.89
CA GLN A 90 12.37 -24.69 4.16
C GLN A 90 13.37 -24.24 5.24
N GLN A 91 13.67 -22.94 5.32
CA GLN A 91 14.67 -22.41 6.25
C GLN A 91 14.04 -21.76 7.50
N GLY A 92 12.71 -21.63 7.57
CA GLY A 92 12.01 -20.96 8.68
C GLY A 92 12.27 -19.45 8.77
N ILE A 93 12.60 -18.82 7.65
CA ILE A 93 12.86 -17.37 7.53
C ILE A 93 11.76 -16.69 6.70
N SER A 94 11.76 -15.34 6.63
CA SER A 94 10.81 -14.61 5.79
C SER A 94 11.20 -14.67 4.30
N MET A 95 10.23 -14.44 3.42
CA MET A 95 10.51 -14.27 1.99
C MET A 95 11.44 -13.07 1.74
N LEU A 96 11.36 -12.03 2.55
CA LEU A 96 12.22 -10.86 2.45
C LEU A 96 13.67 -11.19 2.78
N ASP A 97 13.92 -12.07 3.77
CA ASP A 97 15.26 -12.59 4.07
C ASP A 97 15.84 -13.37 2.88
N VAL A 98 15.03 -14.18 2.19
CA VAL A 98 15.47 -14.87 0.98
C VAL A 98 15.83 -13.88 -0.13
N ILE A 99 15.04 -12.80 -0.30
CA ILE A 99 15.28 -11.76 -1.32
C ILE A 99 16.59 -11.03 -1.04
N SER A 100 16.88 -10.69 0.21
CA SER A 100 18.10 -9.98 0.59
C SER A 100 19.39 -10.77 0.29
N HIS A 101 19.29 -12.11 0.19
CA HIS A 101 20.38 -13.02 -0.09
C HIS A 101 20.14 -13.83 -1.37
N ALA A 102 19.43 -13.26 -2.34
CA ALA A 102 18.99 -13.96 -3.55
C ALA A 102 20.15 -14.58 -4.38
N ASP A 103 21.33 -14.01 -4.30
CA ASP A 103 22.56 -14.48 -4.95
C ASP A 103 23.10 -15.79 -4.38
N GLN A 104 22.71 -16.15 -3.16
CA GLN A 104 23.13 -17.41 -2.53
C GLN A 104 22.27 -18.61 -2.99
N TYR A 105 21.18 -18.37 -3.70
CA TYR A 105 20.26 -19.43 -4.13
C TYR A 105 20.35 -19.68 -5.64
N ALA A 106 20.94 -20.81 -6.04
CA ALA A 106 21.07 -21.18 -7.45
C ALA A 106 19.72 -21.17 -8.21
N LYS A 107 18.62 -21.51 -7.54
CA LYS A 107 17.25 -21.46 -8.11
C LYS A 107 16.79 -20.05 -8.49
N LEU A 108 17.37 -19.00 -7.91
CA LEU A 108 17.04 -17.61 -8.15
C LEU A 108 18.00 -16.89 -9.12
N SER A 109 18.99 -17.60 -9.68
CA SER A 109 20.08 -17.02 -10.50
C SER A 109 19.60 -16.11 -11.63
N ARG A 110 18.45 -16.40 -12.25
CA ARG A 110 17.86 -15.58 -13.33
C ARG A 110 17.08 -14.37 -12.82
N ALA A 111 16.77 -14.31 -11.55
CA ALA A 111 15.96 -13.27 -10.93
C ALA A 111 16.76 -12.36 -9.98
N ILE A 112 18.06 -12.57 -9.78
CA ILE A 112 18.89 -11.81 -8.84
C ILE A 112 18.74 -10.30 -9.04
N ALA A 113 18.91 -9.81 -10.27
CA ALA A 113 18.86 -8.38 -10.54
C ALA A 113 17.49 -7.72 -10.20
N PRO A 114 16.33 -8.25 -10.61
CA PRO A 114 15.05 -7.71 -10.20
C PRO A 114 14.78 -7.86 -8.70
N LEU A 115 15.24 -8.93 -8.04
CA LEU A 115 15.09 -9.11 -6.59
C LEU A 115 15.92 -8.09 -5.80
N PHE A 116 17.16 -7.83 -6.21
CA PHE A 116 17.98 -6.80 -5.56
C PHE A 116 17.46 -5.39 -5.82
N LYS A 117 16.82 -5.11 -6.95
CA LYS A 117 16.11 -3.84 -7.14
C LYS A 117 14.95 -3.68 -6.17
N PHE A 118 14.20 -4.77 -5.91
CA PHE A 118 13.14 -4.74 -4.90
C PHE A 118 13.72 -4.56 -3.48
N TRP A 119 14.83 -5.23 -3.17
CA TRP A 119 15.53 -5.06 -1.91
C TRP A 119 16.03 -3.62 -1.68
N ASP A 120 16.59 -2.98 -2.69
CA ASP A 120 16.99 -1.56 -2.65
C ASP A 120 15.81 -0.62 -2.36
N ILE A 121 14.65 -0.89 -2.97
CA ILE A 121 13.41 -0.17 -2.67
C ILE A 121 13.05 -0.33 -1.19
N TYR A 122 13.04 -1.55 -0.69
CA TYR A 122 12.71 -1.84 0.71
C TYR A 122 13.66 -1.11 1.68
N GLN A 123 14.97 -1.13 1.45
CA GLN A 123 15.95 -0.43 2.27
C GLN A 123 15.71 1.09 2.28
N LYS A 124 15.40 1.69 1.14
CA LYS A 124 15.06 3.12 1.05
C LYS A 124 13.77 3.45 1.81
N LEU A 125 12.80 2.56 1.83
CA LEU A 125 11.59 2.75 2.61
C LEU A 125 11.87 2.66 4.12
N GLN A 126 12.75 1.76 4.56
CA GLN A 126 13.18 1.72 5.97
C GLN A 126 13.88 3.01 6.37
N GLU A 127 14.85 3.48 5.57
CA GLU A 127 15.54 4.75 5.82
C GLU A 127 14.57 5.95 5.86
N SER A 128 13.58 5.96 4.98
CA SER A 128 12.54 7.01 4.98
C SER A 128 11.71 6.99 6.26
N LEU A 129 11.29 5.81 6.73
CA LEU A 129 10.53 5.70 7.98
C LEU A 129 11.34 6.17 9.21
N GLU A 130 12.64 5.92 9.22
CA GLU A 130 13.54 6.33 10.32
C GLU A 130 13.83 7.82 10.34
N THR A 131 13.79 8.51 9.20
CA THR A 131 14.28 9.88 9.04
C THR A 131 13.20 10.92 8.80
N LYS A 132 11.98 10.51 8.47
CA LYS A 132 10.89 11.39 8.06
C LYS A 132 9.64 11.24 8.93
N THR A 133 8.72 12.18 8.81
CA THR A 133 7.38 12.05 9.40
C THR A 133 6.57 10.95 8.68
N LEU A 134 5.55 10.42 9.33
CA LEU A 134 4.77 9.31 8.78
C LEU A 134 4.02 9.68 7.49
N ASP A 135 3.58 10.92 7.33
CA ASP A 135 2.94 11.41 6.09
C ASP A 135 3.96 11.61 4.96
N GLU A 136 5.18 12.07 5.28
CA GLU A 136 6.29 12.11 4.34
C GLU A 136 6.71 10.70 3.91
N PHE A 137 6.80 9.77 4.85
CA PHE A 137 7.05 8.35 4.56
C PHE A 137 5.96 7.77 3.63
N ALA A 138 4.68 8.03 3.89
CA ALA A 138 3.59 7.58 3.02
C ALA A 138 3.73 8.13 1.60
N SER A 139 4.16 9.38 1.46
CA SER A 139 4.47 9.99 0.16
C SER A 139 5.66 9.30 -0.52
N ASP A 140 6.73 9.05 0.24
CA ASP A 140 7.92 8.35 -0.26
C ASP A 140 7.60 6.90 -0.70
N VAL A 141 6.72 6.20 -0.01
CA VAL A 141 6.27 4.86 -0.45
C VAL A 141 5.72 4.93 -1.87
N ILE A 142 4.90 5.93 -2.18
CA ILE A 142 4.30 6.11 -3.50
C ILE A 142 5.37 6.41 -4.57
N GLU A 143 6.36 7.24 -4.24
CA GLU A 143 7.40 7.69 -5.17
C GLU A 143 8.49 6.62 -5.36
N ILE A 144 9.08 6.14 -4.27
CA ILE A 144 10.22 5.21 -4.28
C ILE A 144 9.84 3.87 -4.93
N THR A 145 8.61 3.39 -4.71
CA THR A 145 8.13 2.16 -5.33
C THR A 145 7.88 2.30 -6.83
N GLY A 146 7.77 3.53 -7.34
CA GLY A 146 7.39 3.84 -8.71
C GLY A 146 5.89 3.71 -8.98
N TYR A 147 5.06 3.66 -7.93
CA TYR A 147 3.62 3.46 -8.09
C TYR A 147 2.94 4.64 -8.77
N ARG A 148 3.33 5.90 -8.41
CA ARG A 148 2.87 7.10 -9.10
C ARG A 148 3.24 7.09 -10.57
N ALA A 149 4.51 6.85 -10.90
CA ALA A 149 5.00 6.83 -12.28
C ALA A 149 4.28 5.79 -13.14
N MET A 150 3.94 4.63 -12.56
CA MET A 150 3.14 3.61 -13.24
C MET A 150 1.75 4.14 -13.59
N LEU A 151 1.04 4.77 -12.65
CA LEU A 151 -0.30 5.30 -12.90
C LEU A 151 -0.31 6.49 -13.86
N GLU A 152 0.71 7.35 -13.80
CA GLU A 152 0.89 8.45 -14.77
C GLU A 152 1.11 7.93 -16.19
N ALA A 153 1.91 6.87 -16.32
CA ALA A 153 2.11 6.20 -17.61
C ALA A 153 0.82 5.55 -18.13
N ASP A 154 0.00 5.01 -17.25
CA ASP A 154 -1.30 4.44 -17.63
C ASP A 154 -2.30 5.53 -18.01
N ALA A 155 -2.33 6.65 -17.31
CA ALA A 155 -3.14 7.80 -17.68
C ALA A 155 -2.74 8.35 -19.07
N ALA A 156 -1.44 8.42 -19.36
CA ALA A 156 -0.94 8.86 -20.67
C ALA A 156 -1.33 7.90 -21.81
N LYS A 157 -1.61 6.62 -21.52
CA LYS A 157 -2.13 5.65 -22.49
C LYS A 157 -3.65 5.68 -22.65
N GLY A 158 -4.35 6.54 -21.89
CA GLY A 158 -5.79 6.71 -21.96
C GLY A 158 -6.60 5.75 -21.07
N HIS A 159 -5.98 5.14 -20.05
CA HIS A 159 -6.72 4.38 -19.04
C HIS A 159 -7.55 5.32 -18.18
N GLU A 160 -8.87 5.28 -18.32
CA GLU A 160 -9.81 6.24 -17.70
C GLU A 160 -9.76 6.24 -16.17
N ASP A 161 -9.48 5.09 -15.54
CA ASP A 161 -9.42 4.93 -14.08
C ASP A 161 -8.09 5.41 -13.46
N ALA A 162 -7.06 5.65 -14.26
CA ALA A 162 -5.73 6.01 -13.76
C ALA A 162 -5.73 7.38 -13.02
N ALA A 163 -6.50 8.34 -13.49
CA ALA A 163 -6.64 9.64 -12.85
C ALA A 163 -7.31 9.54 -11.47
N ASP A 164 -8.36 8.74 -11.34
CA ASP A 164 -9.04 8.48 -10.08
C ASP A 164 -8.08 7.77 -9.09
N ARG A 165 -7.28 6.82 -9.57
CA ARG A 165 -6.29 6.10 -8.75
C ARG A 165 -5.17 7.03 -8.27
N LEU A 166 -4.67 7.93 -9.09
CA LEU A 166 -3.73 8.98 -8.68
C LEU A 166 -4.31 9.87 -7.57
N GLN A 167 -5.58 10.26 -7.72
CA GLN A 167 -6.27 11.04 -6.69
C GLN A 167 -6.43 10.25 -5.39
N ASN A 168 -6.69 8.94 -5.46
CA ASN A 168 -6.75 8.07 -4.28
C ASN A 168 -5.41 8.00 -3.54
N LEU A 169 -4.27 7.99 -4.24
CA LEU A 169 -2.94 8.07 -3.60
C LEU A 169 -2.77 9.38 -2.82
N GLY A 170 -3.16 10.52 -3.40
CA GLY A 170 -3.13 11.80 -2.70
C GLY A 170 -4.03 11.81 -1.46
N GLN A 171 -5.23 11.21 -1.56
CA GLN A 171 -6.14 11.09 -0.41
C GLN A 171 -5.56 10.16 0.68
N LEU A 172 -4.83 9.11 0.32
CA LEU A 172 -4.15 8.24 1.29
C LEU A 172 -3.13 9.04 2.11
N VAL A 173 -2.27 9.83 1.47
CA VAL A 173 -1.31 10.71 2.18
C VAL A 173 -2.02 11.68 3.11
N ASN A 174 -3.13 12.31 2.66
CA ASN A 174 -3.94 13.18 3.49
C ASN A 174 -4.55 12.46 4.71
N ASN A 175 -4.96 11.20 4.54
CA ASN A 175 -5.47 10.38 5.66
C ASN A 175 -4.37 10.08 6.68
N VAL A 176 -3.16 9.74 6.24
CA VAL A 176 -1.99 9.56 7.13
C VAL A 176 -1.70 10.85 7.90
N LYS A 177 -1.66 11.99 7.20
CA LYS A 177 -1.44 13.29 7.82
C LYS A 177 -2.49 13.61 8.88
N SER A 178 -3.77 13.39 8.55
CA SER A 178 -4.86 13.58 9.51
C SER A 178 -4.75 12.67 10.73
N TYR A 179 -4.23 11.45 10.56
CA TYR A 179 -3.93 10.54 11.65
C TYR A 179 -2.81 11.10 12.53
N CYS A 180 -1.72 11.58 11.93
CA CYS A 180 -0.62 12.23 12.67
C CYS A 180 -1.10 13.46 13.45
N ASP A 181 -1.90 14.33 12.85
CA ASP A 181 -2.45 15.52 13.48
C ASP A 181 -3.34 15.19 14.71
N GLN A 182 -4.00 14.01 14.69
CA GLN A 182 -4.89 13.57 15.78
C GLN A 182 -4.14 12.89 16.93
N HIS A 183 -3.06 12.16 16.62
CA HIS A 183 -2.32 11.35 17.61
C HIS A 183 -1.03 12.03 18.09
N GLY A 184 -0.57 13.09 17.41
CA GLY A 184 0.63 13.84 17.78
C GLY A 184 1.86 12.93 17.90
N GLU A 185 2.53 12.97 19.03
CA GLU A 185 3.74 12.18 19.32
C GLU A 185 3.47 10.66 19.44
N GLU A 186 2.22 10.25 19.62
CA GLU A 186 1.82 8.83 19.71
C GLU A 186 1.54 8.21 18.31
N ALA A 187 1.59 9.02 17.25
CA ALA A 187 1.39 8.53 15.90
C ALA A 187 2.51 7.56 15.51
N SER A 188 2.13 6.34 15.14
CA SER A 188 3.06 5.29 14.69
C SER A 188 2.55 4.62 13.43
N LEU A 189 3.46 3.97 12.70
CA LEU A 189 3.09 3.23 11.49
C LEU A 189 2.17 2.04 11.84
N GLU A 190 2.47 1.32 12.90
CA GLU A 190 1.68 0.20 13.40
C GLU A 190 0.27 0.64 13.74
N GLY A 191 0.14 1.73 14.53
CA GLY A 191 -1.17 2.26 14.92
C GLY A 191 -1.99 2.83 13.75
N TYR A 192 -1.33 3.26 12.67
CA TYR A 192 -2.05 3.66 11.45
C TYR A 192 -2.59 2.47 10.65
N LEU A 193 -1.91 1.32 10.72
CA LEU A 193 -2.24 0.12 9.93
C LEU A 193 -3.28 -0.80 10.62
N GLU A 194 -3.60 -0.58 11.90
CA GLU A 194 -4.66 -1.27 12.65
C GLU A 194 -6.06 -0.77 12.26
#